data_c1f4076d23fe370f4b5c2e6b2b3820ac
#
_entry.id   c1f4076d23fe370f4b5c2e6b2b3820ac
#
_cell.length_a   1.000
_cell.length_b   1.000
_cell.length_c   1.000
_cell.angle_alpha   90.00
_cell.angle_beta   90.00
_cell.angle_gamma   90.00
#
_symmetry.space_group_name_H-M   'P 1'
#
loop_
_entity.id
_entity.type
_entity.pdbx_description
1 polymer ?
#
loop_
_entity_poly.entity_id
_entity_poly.type
_entity_poly.pdbx_seq_one_letter_code
_entity_poly.pdbx_strand_id
1 'polypeptide(L)'
;MESMCCRSIEDVQRIVKEKNISFIQFWFTDVLGFLKSFAVTPSELDEGMTEGMGFDGSSIEGFARIQESDMIAKPDPTTFELVPWRSGDRPVARMFCDILNPDGTHYDGDPRYVLKRLLTKVTEKGYTFYVGPELEYFYFKDNCSTEVLDLAGYFDARPVDVGSDLRRDTIFALQNMGIQVEYSHHEVAPSQHEIDLRYDEALKMADKTMTYRLVVKEIAKQHGCHATFMPKPIFGQNGSGMHVHQSLFQGERNAFYDPKDRYHLSALAKHYIAGLMRHAPEIAAVTNQWVNSYKRLVPGYEAPVYVSWARRNRSAMIRVPMYKPGKEKATRIEFRSPDPACNPYLAFAVMLGAGMEGIERKYEIPDPIEEDIFEMNPAERKAHGIADLPGNLYAAIIEAEKSELVRRVLGDHVFTKFIENKKIEWDAYRTHVSQFEISRYLPKL
;
A
#
# COMPACT_ATOMS: atom_id res chain seq x y z
N MET A 1 5.75 -23.64 11.96
CA MET A 1 4.32 -24.00 12.06
C MET A 1 3.77 -24.02 10.64
N GLU A 2 3.05 -25.08 10.25
CA GLU A 2 2.36 -25.07 8.97
C GLU A 2 1.33 -23.93 8.96
N SER A 3 1.34 -23.12 7.90
CA SER A 3 0.30 -22.12 7.67
C SER A 3 -1.06 -22.82 7.73
N MET A 4 -1.95 -22.33 8.59
CA MET A 4 -3.33 -22.82 8.68
C MET A 4 -4.08 -22.34 7.44
N CYS A 5 -3.99 -23.10 6.35
CA CYS A 5 -4.68 -22.76 5.12
C CYS A 5 -6.18 -23.09 5.25
N CYS A 6 -6.94 -22.16 5.84
CA CYS A 6 -8.41 -22.25 5.79
C CYS A 6 -8.88 -21.98 4.36
N ARG A 7 -9.74 -22.83 3.84
CA ARG A 7 -10.33 -22.69 2.51
C ARG A 7 -11.84 -22.63 2.55
N SER A 8 -12.43 -23.05 3.67
CA SER A 8 -13.89 -23.14 3.82
C SER A 8 -14.32 -22.68 5.23
N ILE A 9 -15.64 -22.53 5.39
CA ILE A 9 -16.28 -22.21 6.67
C ILE A 9 -16.01 -23.35 7.66
N GLU A 10 -16.09 -24.60 7.21
CA GLU A 10 -15.87 -25.79 8.04
C GLU A 10 -14.44 -25.85 8.59
N ASP A 11 -13.43 -25.43 7.80
CA ASP A 11 -12.05 -25.32 8.26
C ASP A 11 -11.93 -24.32 9.41
N VAL A 12 -12.55 -23.15 9.26
CA VAL A 12 -12.55 -22.10 10.30
C VAL A 12 -13.22 -22.63 11.58
N GLN A 13 -14.43 -23.21 11.48
CA GLN A 13 -15.16 -23.77 12.62
C GLN A 13 -14.35 -24.82 13.36
N ARG A 14 -13.72 -25.73 12.61
CA ARG A 14 -12.87 -26.79 13.17
C ARG A 14 -11.70 -26.18 13.94
N ILE A 15 -10.97 -25.22 13.36
CA ILE A 15 -9.80 -24.61 14.00
C ILE A 15 -10.20 -23.80 15.22
N VAL A 16 -11.31 -23.04 15.15
CA VAL A 16 -11.83 -22.28 16.29
C VAL A 16 -12.09 -23.19 17.49
N LYS A 17 -12.64 -24.36 17.25
CA LYS A 17 -12.90 -25.38 18.29
C LYS A 17 -11.61 -26.04 18.79
N GLU A 18 -10.74 -26.51 17.89
CA GLU A 18 -9.48 -27.19 18.23
C GLU A 18 -8.51 -26.31 19.02
N LYS A 19 -8.46 -25.01 18.67
CA LYS A 19 -7.57 -24.03 19.32
C LYS A 19 -8.22 -23.28 20.49
N ASN A 20 -9.47 -23.59 20.82
CA ASN A 20 -10.25 -22.92 21.88
C ASN A 20 -10.23 -21.39 21.73
N ILE A 21 -10.46 -20.90 20.51
CA ILE A 21 -10.41 -19.46 20.20
C ILE A 21 -11.55 -18.76 20.92
N SER A 22 -11.24 -17.67 21.62
CA SER A 22 -12.20 -16.95 22.45
C SER A 22 -12.91 -15.82 21.71
N PHE A 23 -12.25 -15.22 20.73
CA PHE A 23 -12.80 -14.14 19.91
C PHE A 23 -12.30 -14.23 18.49
N ILE A 24 -13.14 -13.85 17.54
CA ILE A 24 -12.79 -13.71 16.14
C ILE A 24 -13.00 -12.24 15.73
N GLN A 25 -11.95 -11.56 15.33
CA GLN A 25 -12.01 -10.19 14.87
C GLN A 25 -12.37 -10.16 13.38
N PHE A 26 -13.40 -9.41 13.03
CA PHE A 26 -13.77 -9.09 11.65
C PHE A 26 -13.13 -7.78 11.27
N TRP A 27 -12.21 -7.84 10.29
CA TRP A 27 -11.42 -6.70 9.84
C TRP A 27 -11.89 -6.20 8.48
N PHE A 28 -11.98 -4.89 8.34
CA PHE A 28 -12.25 -4.22 7.08
C PHE A 28 -11.54 -2.86 7.06
N THR A 29 -11.61 -2.14 5.95
CA THR A 29 -10.83 -0.92 5.77
C THR A 29 -11.73 0.21 5.30
N ASP A 30 -11.60 1.40 5.88
CA ASP A 30 -12.28 2.59 5.37
C ASP A 30 -11.61 3.12 4.09
N VAL A 31 -12.21 4.13 3.46
CA VAL A 31 -11.71 4.74 2.21
C VAL A 31 -10.29 5.31 2.37
N LEU A 32 -9.94 5.76 3.57
CA LEU A 32 -8.60 6.31 3.86
C LEU A 32 -7.53 5.25 4.13
N GLY A 33 -7.91 3.97 4.23
CA GLY A 33 -6.97 2.89 4.51
C GLY A 33 -6.72 2.64 5.99
N PHE A 34 -7.60 3.12 6.88
CA PHE A 34 -7.56 2.75 8.29
C PHE A 34 -8.28 1.42 8.52
N LEU A 35 -7.60 0.52 9.24
CA LEU A 35 -8.17 -0.75 9.63
C LEU A 35 -9.26 -0.53 10.68
N LYS A 36 -10.44 -1.07 10.42
CA LYS A 36 -11.57 -1.14 11.34
C LYS A 36 -11.78 -2.58 11.78
N SER A 37 -12.28 -2.77 13.00
CA SER A 37 -12.59 -4.11 13.48
C SER A 37 -13.65 -4.11 14.56
N PHE A 38 -14.41 -5.19 14.62
CA PHE A 38 -15.18 -5.61 15.77
C PHE A 38 -14.96 -7.10 16.02
N ALA A 39 -15.35 -7.62 17.18
CA ALA A 39 -15.11 -9.00 17.54
C ALA A 39 -16.43 -9.74 17.75
N VAL A 40 -16.48 -10.99 17.29
CA VAL A 40 -17.56 -11.93 17.52
C VAL A 40 -17.10 -13.05 18.42
N THR A 41 -18.02 -13.66 19.16
CA THR A 41 -17.75 -14.87 19.94
C THR A 41 -17.91 -16.11 19.05
N PRO A 42 -17.33 -17.25 19.43
CA PRO A 42 -17.50 -18.50 18.68
C PRO A 42 -18.97 -18.95 18.52
N SER A 43 -19.87 -18.56 19.43
CA SER A 43 -21.31 -18.86 19.31
C SER A 43 -21.99 -18.15 18.13
N GLU A 44 -21.51 -16.97 17.76
CA GLU A 44 -22.06 -16.16 16.67
C GLU A 44 -21.33 -16.44 15.33
N LEU A 45 -20.30 -17.30 15.34
CA LEU A 45 -19.46 -17.49 14.17
C LEU A 45 -20.21 -18.09 12.98
N ASP A 46 -21.08 -19.07 13.23
CA ASP A 46 -21.79 -19.79 12.16
C ASP A 46 -22.73 -18.85 11.40
N GLU A 47 -23.49 -18.03 12.13
CA GLU A 47 -24.33 -16.98 11.52
C GLU A 47 -23.48 -15.92 10.83
N GLY A 48 -22.45 -15.43 11.50
CA GLY A 48 -21.51 -14.46 10.92
C GLY A 48 -20.81 -14.95 9.65
N MET A 49 -20.51 -16.24 9.54
CA MET A 49 -19.91 -16.84 8.34
C MET A 49 -20.93 -17.05 7.21
N THR A 50 -22.19 -17.35 7.53
CA THR A 50 -23.23 -17.64 6.52
C THR A 50 -23.98 -16.41 6.07
N GLU A 51 -24.34 -15.50 6.99
CA GLU A 51 -25.14 -14.31 6.68
C GLU A 51 -24.32 -13.02 6.72
N GLY A 52 -23.20 -13.02 7.46
CA GLY A 52 -22.43 -11.84 7.80
C GLY A 52 -22.95 -11.19 9.09
N MET A 53 -22.24 -10.19 9.57
CA MET A 53 -22.61 -9.45 10.79
C MET A 53 -23.00 -8.01 10.46
N GLY A 54 -24.19 -7.61 10.89
CA GLY A 54 -24.69 -6.24 10.74
C GLY A 54 -23.89 -5.25 11.59
N PHE A 55 -23.63 -4.07 11.05
CA PHE A 55 -23.02 -2.95 11.78
C PHE A 55 -23.47 -1.61 11.21
N ASP A 56 -23.34 -0.54 12.02
CA ASP A 56 -23.61 0.83 11.59
C ASP A 56 -22.40 1.42 10.84
N GLY A 57 -22.53 1.59 9.51
CA GLY A 57 -21.52 2.19 8.66
C GLY A 57 -21.50 3.71 8.64
N SER A 58 -22.49 4.40 9.24
CA SER A 58 -22.61 5.86 9.15
C SER A 58 -21.48 6.64 9.82
N SER A 59 -20.83 6.03 10.80
CA SER A 59 -19.67 6.59 11.50
C SER A 59 -18.31 6.19 10.87
N ILE A 60 -18.32 5.46 9.76
CA ILE A 60 -17.12 5.04 9.03
C ILE A 60 -16.82 6.03 7.92
N GLU A 61 -15.58 6.55 7.87
CA GLU A 61 -15.17 7.56 6.89
C GLU A 61 -15.32 7.05 5.45
N GLY A 62 -16.10 7.81 4.66
CA GLY A 62 -16.38 7.50 3.26
C GLY A 62 -17.37 6.36 3.03
N PHE A 63 -18.04 5.84 4.08
CA PHE A 63 -19.07 4.83 3.97
C PHE A 63 -20.47 5.46 3.78
N ALA A 64 -21.51 4.86 4.35
CA ALA A 64 -22.89 5.21 4.12
C ALA A 64 -23.30 6.55 4.76
N ARG A 65 -24.44 7.09 4.30
CA ARG A 65 -25.14 8.18 5.00
C ARG A 65 -25.90 7.62 6.19
N ILE A 66 -26.27 8.51 7.15
CA ILE A 66 -27.05 8.11 8.34
C ILE A 66 -28.34 7.35 7.97
N GLN A 67 -28.98 7.70 6.85
CA GLN A 67 -30.21 7.04 6.38
C GLN A 67 -29.98 5.66 5.74
N GLU A 68 -28.72 5.30 5.46
CA GLU A 68 -28.31 4.06 4.79
C GLU A 68 -27.18 3.39 5.60
N SER A 69 -27.30 3.45 6.94
CA SER A 69 -26.22 3.07 7.85
C SER A 69 -26.03 1.58 8.03
N ASP A 70 -27.09 0.80 7.83
CA ASP A 70 -27.03 -0.66 8.02
C ASP A 70 -26.16 -1.31 6.94
N MET A 71 -25.08 -1.93 7.39
CA MET A 71 -24.10 -2.63 6.55
C MET A 71 -23.87 -4.04 7.08
N ILE A 72 -23.40 -4.93 6.22
CA ILE A 72 -23.06 -6.31 6.57
C ILE A 72 -21.56 -6.54 6.32
N ALA A 73 -20.82 -6.94 7.35
CA ALA A 73 -19.46 -7.42 7.24
C ALA A 73 -19.47 -8.94 7.00
N LYS A 74 -19.10 -9.37 5.80
CA LYS A 74 -19.05 -10.78 5.38
C LYS A 74 -17.62 -11.28 5.41
N PRO A 75 -17.23 -12.13 6.39
CA PRO A 75 -15.85 -12.58 6.51
C PRO A 75 -15.45 -13.50 5.35
N ASP A 76 -14.19 -13.36 4.93
CA ASP A 76 -13.55 -14.22 3.95
C ASP A 76 -12.74 -15.31 4.69
N PRO A 77 -13.21 -16.58 4.68
CA PRO A 77 -12.56 -17.66 5.42
C PRO A 77 -11.11 -17.91 4.99
N THR A 78 -10.75 -17.56 3.74
CA THR A 78 -9.38 -17.74 3.24
C THR A 78 -8.36 -16.81 3.89
N THR A 79 -8.85 -15.80 4.61
CA THR A 79 -8.02 -14.83 5.33
C THR A 79 -7.91 -15.12 6.82
N PHE A 80 -8.46 -16.24 7.30
CA PHE A 80 -8.43 -16.59 8.73
C PHE A 80 -7.00 -16.79 9.22
N GLU A 81 -6.61 -16.06 10.29
CA GLU A 81 -5.30 -16.20 10.93
C GLU A 81 -5.40 -15.94 12.44
N LEU A 82 -4.54 -16.61 13.19
CA LEU A 82 -4.38 -16.32 14.62
C LEU A 82 -3.64 -14.99 14.81
N VAL A 83 -3.99 -14.26 15.87
CA VAL A 83 -3.32 -13.03 16.28
C VAL A 83 -2.20 -13.38 17.27
N PRO A 84 -0.89 -13.37 16.88
CA PRO A 84 0.20 -13.94 17.67
C PRO A 84 0.36 -13.30 19.06
N TRP A 85 0.15 -12.01 19.19
CA TRP A 85 0.23 -11.27 20.46
C TRP A 85 -1.01 -11.42 21.35
N ARG A 86 -1.97 -12.24 20.94
CA ARG A 86 -3.18 -12.62 21.67
C ARG A 86 -3.33 -14.14 21.74
N SER A 87 -2.21 -14.88 21.86
CA SER A 87 -2.16 -16.35 21.79
C SER A 87 -2.13 -17.06 23.15
N GLY A 88 -2.33 -16.35 24.26
CA GLY A 88 -2.36 -16.95 25.62
C GLY A 88 -3.58 -17.86 25.86
N ASP A 89 -4.05 -17.92 27.10
CA ASP A 89 -5.19 -18.78 27.51
C ASP A 89 -6.50 -18.48 26.79
N ARG A 90 -6.60 -17.31 26.17
CA ARG A 90 -7.76 -16.86 25.39
C ARG A 90 -7.32 -16.38 24.00
N PRO A 91 -6.98 -17.30 23.11
CA PRO A 91 -6.47 -16.93 21.79
C PRO A 91 -7.54 -16.19 20.95
N VAL A 92 -7.07 -15.29 20.12
CA VAL A 92 -7.88 -14.47 19.22
C VAL A 92 -7.46 -14.79 17.78
N ALA A 93 -8.46 -14.88 16.90
CA ALA A 93 -8.26 -14.94 15.45
C ALA A 93 -8.82 -13.71 14.76
N ARG A 94 -8.49 -13.55 13.47
CA ARG A 94 -9.06 -12.48 12.64
C ARG A 94 -9.42 -13.00 11.24
N MET A 95 -10.38 -12.34 10.59
CA MET A 95 -10.66 -12.49 9.17
C MET A 95 -10.87 -11.11 8.55
N PHE A 96 -10.46 -10.92 7.30
CA PHE A 96 -10.91 -9.77 6.51
C PHE A 96 -12.33 -10.00 6.01
N CYS A 97 -13.10 -8.92 5.92
CA CYS A 97 -14.48 -8.94 5.46
C CYS A 97 -14.64 -8.16 4.17
N ASP A 98 -15.49 -8.65 3.29
CA ASP A 98 -16.14 -7.85 2.27
C ASP A 98 -17.33 -7.11 2.92
N ILE A 99 -17.59 -5.87 2.53
CA ILE A 99 -18.74 -5.12 3.00
C ILE A 99 -19.87 -5.24 2.00
N LEU A 100 -21.05 -5.57 2.51
CA LEU A 100 -22.25 -5.77 1.70
C LEU A 100 -23.36 -4.77 2.14
N ASN A 101 -24.25 -4.47 1.20
CA ASN A 101 -25.51 -3.82 1.48
C ASN A 101 -26.47 -4.80 2.19
N PRO A 102 -27.56 -4.30 2.83
CA PRO A 102 -28.54 -5.17 3.50
C PRO A 102 -29.21 -6.20 2.58
N ASP A 103 -29.25 -5.94 1.27
CA ASP A 103 -29.79 -6.87 0.26
C ASP A 103 -28.79 -7.96 -0.19
N GLY A 104 -27.58 -7.97 0.41
CA GLY A 104 -26.51 -8.92 0.10
C GLY A 104 -25.64 -8.56 -1.11
N THR A 105 -25.90 -7.45 -1.80
CA THR A 105 -25.06 -6.96 -2.88
C THR A 105 -23.78 -6.33 -2.30
N HIS A 106 -22.69 -6.35 -3.09
CA HIS A 106 -21.45 -5.68 -2.67
C HIS A 106 -21.65 -4.18 -2.51
N TYR A 107 -21.08 -3.62 -1.44
CA TYR A 107 -21.10 -2.19 -1.22
C TYR A 107 -20.01 -1.49 -2.04
N ASP A 108 -20.42 -0.53 -2.87
CA ASP A 108 -19.51 0.21 -3.76
C ASP A 108 -18.49 1.08 -3.03
N GLY A 109 -18.70 1.35 -1.75
CA GLY A 109 -17.78 2.10 -0.89
C GLY A 109 -16.68 1.27 -0.22
N ASP A 110 -16.67 -0.06 -0.42
CA ASP A 110 -15.65 -0.95 0.12
C ASP A 110 -14.35 -0.92 -0.71
N PRO A 111 -13.20 -0.42 -0.17
CA PRO A 111 -11.94 -0.42 -0.89
C PRO A 111 -11.47 -1.81 -1.32
N ARG A 112 -11.73 -2.84 -0.49
CA ARG A 112 -11.38 -4.23 -0.82
C ARG A 112 -12.15 -4.70 -2.05
N TYR A 113 -13.43 -4.36 -2.14
CA TYR A 113 -14.24 -4.66 -3.30
C TYR A 113 -13.82 -3.90 -4.56
N VAL A 114 -13.37 -2.64 -4.44
CA VAL A 114 -12.81 -1.88 -5.58
C VAL A 114 -11.70 -2.68 -6.25
N LEU A 115 -10.72 -3.17 -5.47
CA LEU A 115 -9.63 -3.98 -6.00
C LEU A 115 -10.15 -5.32 -6.56
N LYS A 116 -10.99 -6.02 -5.81
CA LYS A 116 -11.56 -7.33 -6.18
C LYS A 116 -12.30 -7.27 -7.53
N ARG A 117 -13.14 -6.24 -7.72
CA ARG A 117 -13.88 -6.00 -8.98
C ARG A 117 -12.94 -5.80 -10.17
N LEU A 118 -11.85 -5.04 -9.99
CA LEU A 118 -10.87 -4.83 -11.07
C LEU A 118 -10.08 -6.11 -11.36
N LEU A 119 -9.67 -6.85 -10.34
CA LEU A 119 -8.95 -8.13 -10.50
C LEU A 119 -9.81 -9.15 -11.25
N THR A 120 -11.12 -9.21 -11.01
CA THR A 120 -12.05 -10.07 -11.76
C THR A 120 -11.99 -9.75 -13.26
N LYS A 121 -12.08 -8.47 -13.63
CA LYS A 121 -12.00 -8.04 -15.05
C LYS A 121 -10.64 -8.38 -15.69
N VAL A 122 -9.55 -8.33 -14.92
CA VAL A 122 -8.20 -8.66 -15.39
C VAL A 122 -8.06 -10.17 -15.55
N THR A 123 -8.67 -10.96 -14.66
CA THR A 123 -8.72 -12.43 -14.74
C THR A 123 -9.54 -12.89 -15.95
N GLU A 124 -10.66 -12.24 -16.26
CA GLU A 124 -11.45 -12.50 -17.48
C GLU A 124 -10.64 -12.28 -18.78
N LYS A 125 -9.63 -11.39 -18.74
CA LYS A 125 -8.66 -11.20 -19.83
C LYS A 125 -7.50 -12.21 -19.81
N GLY A 126 -7.52 -13.17 -18.90
CA GLY A 126 -6.53 -14.24 -18.76
C GLY A 126 -5.28 -13.85 -17.98
N TYR A 127 -5.29 -12.77 -17.20
CA TYR A 127 -4.15 -12.34 -16.41
C TYR A 127 -4.37 -12.49 -14.91
N THR A 128 -3.31 -12.82 -14.18
CA THR A 128 -3.21 -12.69 -12.72
C THR A 128 -2.24 -11.57 -12.38
N PHE A 129 -2.64 -10.67 -11.52
CA PHE A 129 -1.82 -9.55 -11.07
C PHE A 129 -1.13 -9.86 -9.76
N TYR A 130 0.21 -9.84 -9.78
CA TYR A 130 1.07 -10.04 -8.61
C TYR A 130 1.71 -8.72 -8.21
N VAL A 131 1.78 -8.49 -6.90
CA VAL A 131 2.45 -7.32 -6.31
C VAL A 131 3.35 -7.73 -5.15
N GLY A 132 4.45 -6.99 -4.96
CA GLY A 132 5.36 -7.10 -3.82
C GLY A 132 5.70 -5.69 -3.35
N PRO A 133 5.03 -5.16 -2.32
CA PRO A 133 5.34 -3.86 -1.75
C PRO A 133 6.51 -3.97 -0.77
N GLU A 134 7.40 -2.98 -0.82
CA GLU A 134 8.49 -2.75 0.12
C GLU A 134 8.08 -1.56 0.99
N LEU A 135 7.74 -1.79 2.26
CA LEU A 135 7.22 -0.75 3.14
C LEU A 135 8.27 -0.28 4.13
N GLU A 136 8.74 0.94 3.94
CA GLU A 136 9.60 1.62 4.90
C GLU A 136 8.79 2.26 6.03
N TYR A 137 9.37 2.35 7.22
CA TYR A 137 8.74 2.93 8.39
C TYR A 137 9.78 3.40 9.41
N PHE A 138 9.34 4.21 10.39
CA PHE A 138 10.17 4.70 11.47
C PHE A 138 9.75 4.14 12.81
N TYR A 139 10.74 3.90 13.68
CA TYR A 139 10.52 3.74 15.11
C TYR A 139 10.89 5.02 15.86
N PHE A 140 10.03 5.43 16.79
CA PHE A 140 10.29 6.53 17.73
C PHE A 140 10.10 6.05 19.17
N LYS A 141 10.65 6.81 20.14
CA LYS A 141 10.48 6.47 21.55
C LYS A 141 9.02 6.52 22.00
N ASP A 142 8.24 7.45 21.43
CA ASP A 142 6.82 7.62 21.75
C ASP A 142 6.04 8.14 20.54
N ASN A 143 4.73 8.35 20.70
CA ASN A 143 3.83 8.83 19.65
C ASN A 143 3.64 10.36 19.64
N CYS A 144 4.40 11.08 20.47
CA CYS A 144 4.28 12.54 20.66
C CYS A 144 5.50 13.28 20.14
N SER A 145 6.62 12.60 19.93
CA SER A 145 7.88 13.17 19.46
C SER A 145 8.48 12.38 18.31
N THR A 146 9.45 12.96 17.63
CA THR A 146 10.28 12.29 16.61
C THR A 146 11.65 11.90 17.18
N GLU A 147 11.71 11.58 18.49
CA GLU A 147 12.94 11.14 19.12
C GLU A 147 13.29 9.73 18.63
N VAL A 148 14.42 9.63 17.92
CA VAL A 148 14.90 8.41 17.28
C VAL A 148 15.45 7.41 18.31
N LEU A 149 15.42 6.12 17.97
CA LEU A 149 16.00 5.05 18.78
C LEU A 149 17.51 4.93 18.59
N ASP A 150 17.99 5.23 17.38
CA ASP A 150 19.39 5.14 16.98
C ASP A 150 19.76 6.18 15.93
N LEU A 151 21.06 6.22 15.61
CA LEU A 151 21.64 7.06 14.56
C LEU A 151 22.28 6.19 13.46
N ALA A 152 21.86 4.94 13.35
CA ALA A 152 22.32 4.03 12.30
C ALA A 152 21.87 4.49 10.92
N GLY A 153 22.49 3.96 9.88
CA GLY A 153 22.21 4.22 8.48
C GLY A 153 22.03 2.93 7.69
N TYR A 154 22.04 3.04 6.37
CA TYR A 154 21.71 1.97 5.44
C TYR A 154 22.59 0.72 5.62
N PHE A 155 21.95 -0.41 5.92
CA PHE A 155 22.56 -1.71 6.20
C PHE A 155 23.51 -1.74 7.41
N ASP A 156 23.47 -0.76 8.28
CA ASP A 156 24.22 -0.85 9.52
C ASP A 156 23.75 -2.04 10.37
N ALA A 157 24.71 -2.66 11.04
CA ALA A 157 24.48 -3.83 11.88
C ALA A 157 24.50 -3.45 13.37
N ARG A 158 24.10 -4.39 14.24
CA ARG A 158 24.32 -4.24 15.69
C ARG A 158 25.80 -4.01 15.99
N PRO A 159 26.14 -3.23 17.01
CA PRO A 159 25.23 -2.68 18.05
C PRO A 159 24.57 -1.34 17.70
N VAL A 160 24.87 -0.72 16.55
CA VAL A 160 24.34 0.61 16.22
C VAL A 160 22.88 0.56 15.74
N ASP A 161 22.50 -0.50 15.05
CA ASP A 161 21.10 -0.80 14.69
C ASP A 161 20.33 -1.33 15.90
N VAL A 162 19.73 -0.46 16.68
CA VAL A 162 18.94 -0.79 17.87
C VAL A 162 17.62 -1.47 17.51
N GLY A 163 17.05 -1.15 16.34
CA GLY A 163 15.77 -1.68 15.88
C GLY A 163 15.79 -3.14 15.39
N SER A 164 16.96 -3.78 15.32
CA SER A 164 17.08 -5.15 14.76
C SER A 164 16.28 -6.20 15.52
N ASP A 165 16.15 -6.10 16.85
CA ASP A 165 15.34 -7.03 17.65
C ASP A 165 13.83 -6.82 17.42
N LEU A 166 13.40 -5.55 17.24
CA LEU A 166 12.02 -5.24 16.90
C LEU A 166 11.64 -5.82 15.52
N ARG A 167 12.54 -5.68 14.53
CA ARG A 167 12.32 -6.28 13.20
C ARG A 167 12.24 -7.80 13.28
N ARG A 168 13.15 -8.44 14.04
CA ARG A 168 13.14 -9.89 14.23
C ARG A 168 11.82 -10.39 14.81
N ASP A 169 11.34 -9.75 15.88
CA ASP A 169 10.10 -10.17 16.55
C ASP A 169 8.87 -9.86 15.65
N THR A 170 8.93 -8.77 14.88
CA THR A 170 7.94 -8.47 13.82
C THR A 170 7.91 -9.57 12.76
N ILE A 171 9.06 -10.00 12.27
CA ILE A 171 9.17 -11.07 11.27
C ILE A 171 8.57 -12.38 11.79
N PHE A 172 8.87 -12.77 13.03
CA PHE A 172 8.27 -13.96 13.62
C PHE A 172 6.74 -13.85 13.73
N ALA A 173 6.23 -12.68 14.11
CA ALA A 173 4.79 -12.45 14.18
C ALA A 173 4.15 -12.54 12.77
N LEU A 174 4.76 -11.95 11.75
CA LEU A 174 4.30 -12.02 10.36
C LEU A 174 4.30 -13.47 9.84
N GLN A 175 5.39 -14.22 10.07
CA GLN A 175 5.49 -15.61 9.64
C GLN A 175 4.44 -16.49 10.33
N ASN A 176 4.15 -16.24 11.62
CA ASN A 176 3.08 -16.93 12.35
C ASN A 176 1.67 -16.61 11.80
N MET A 177 1.52 -15.52 11.04
CA MET A 177 0.30 -15.14 10.30
C MET A 177 0.38 -15.50 8.81
N GLY A 178 1.22 -16.46 8.41
CA GLY A 178 1.33 -16.93 7.04
C GLY A 178 1.94 -15.91 6.05
N ILE A 179 2.53 -14.82 6.53
CA ILE A 179 3.15 -13.79 5.70
C ILE A 179 4.65 -14.10 5.56
N GLN A 180 5.07 -14.40 4.32
CA GLN A 180 6.47 -14.71 4.02
C GLN A 180 7.27 -13.42 3.89
N VAL A 181 8.40 -13.38 4.59
CA VAL A 181 9.38 -12.29 4.55
C VAL A 181 10.60 -12.72 3.75
N GLU A 182 11.16 -11.85 2.91
CA GLU A 182 12.38 -12.11 2.15
C GLU A 182 13.62 -11.68 2.95
N TYR A 183 13.68 -10.43 3.39
CA TYR A 183 14.74 -9.90 4.25
C TYR A 183 14.29 -8.63 4.99
N SER A 184 15.16 -8.09 5.84
CA SER A 184 14.93 -6.82 6.52
C SER A 184 16.25 -6.12 6.81
N HIS A 185 16.23 -4.80 6.86
CA HIS A 185 17.42 -4.00 7.12
C HIS A 185 17.08 -2.66 7.78
N HIS A 186 18.12 -1.97 8.25
CA HIS A 186 18.07 -0.57 8.62
C HIS A 186 18.13 0.27 7.34
N GLU A 187 17.30 1.29 7.25
CA GLU A 187 17.23 2.23 6.13
C GLU A 187 18.19 3.42 6.30
N VAL A 188 18.19 4.34 5.33
CA VAL A 188 19.13 5.47 5.25
C VAL A 188 18.97 6.45 6.42
N ALA A 189 17.73 6.77 6.79
CA ALA A 189 17.51 7.73 7.88
C ALA A 189 17.61 7.07 9.26
N PRO A 190 18.06 7.82 10.30
CA PRO A 190 18.05 7.33 11.67
C PRO A 190 16.70 6.74 12.08
N SER A 191 16.72 5.58 12.74
CA SER A 191 15.53 4.83 13.15
C SER A 191 14.54 4.45 12.01
N GLN A 192 15.00 4.44 10.76
CA GLN A 192 14.20 4.00 9.62
C GLN A 192 14.52 2.54 9.29
N HIS A 193 13.47 1.78 9.00
CA HIS A 193 13.54 0.33 8.81
C HIS A 193 12.67 -0.12 7.66
N GLU A 194 13.01 -1.28 7.11
CA GLU A 194 12.27 -1.97 6.08
C GLU A 194 12.23 -3.48 6.34
N ILE A 195 11.11 -4.10 6.01
CA ILE A 195 10.93 -5.56 5.99
C ILE A 195 10.21 -5.91 4.70
N ASP A 196 10.90 -6.63 3.81
CA ASP A 196 10.38 -6.96 2.49
C ASP A 196 9.57 -8.23 2.52
N LEU A 197 8.37 -8.14 1.97
CA LEU A 197 7.46 -9.25 1.86
C LEU A 197 7.64 -9.97 0.51
N ARG A 198 7.53 -11.30 0.54
CA ARG A 198 7.44 -12.05 -0.70
C ARG A 198 6.15 -11.68 -1.44
N TYR A 199 6.25 -11.42 -2.76
CA TYR A 199 5.10 -11.07 -3.60
C TYR A 199 3.97 -12.10 -3.55
N ASP A 200 2.74 -11.65 -3.75
CA ASP A 200 1.54 -12.48 -3.82
C ASP A 200 0.51 -11.85 -4.79
N GLU A 201 -0.59 -12.56 -5.03
CA GLU A 201 -1.75 -12.01 -5.73
C GLU A 201 -2.24 -10.72 -5.04
N ALA A 202 -2.60 -9.72 -5.82
CA ALA A 202 -2.77 -8.36 -5.33
C ALA A 202 -3.81 -8.20 -4.20
N LEU A 203 -4.92 -8.95 -4.20
CA LEU A 203 -5.90 -8.88 -3.11
C LEU A 203 -5.32 -9.41 -1.80
N LYS A 204 -4.69 -10.58 -1.86
CA LYS A 204 -4.00 -11.18 -0.70
C LYS A 204 -2.88 -10.27 -0.19
N MET A 205 -2.15 -9.64 -1.11
CA MET A 205 -1.07 -8.73 -0.74
C MET A 205 -1.60 -7.43 -0.10
N ALA A 206 -2.73 -6.91 -0.53
CA ALA A 206 -3.37 -5.77 0.12
C ALA A 206 -3.80 -6.11 1.56
N ASP A 207 -4.43 -7.27 1.77
CA ASP A 207 -4.76 -7.80 3.11
C ASP A 207 -3.47 -7.98 3.96
N LYS A 208 -2.39 -8.52 3.39
CA LYS A 208 -1.08 -8.66 4.05
C LYS A 208 -0.45 -7.32 4.39
N THR A 209 -0.55 -6.32 3.52
CA THR A 209 -0.05 -4.96 3.77
C THR A 209 -0.76 -4.31 4.96
N MET A 210 -2.09 -4.46 5.05
CA MET A 210 -2.85 -3.99 6.21
C MET A 210 -2.42 -4.71 7.49
N THR A 211 -2.25 -6.04 7.42
CA THR A 211 -1.77 -6.86 8.53
C THR A 211 -0.35 -6.45 8.95
N TYR A 212 0.56 -6.27 7.99
CA TYR A 212 1.93 -5.83 8.23
C TYR A 212 1.99 -4.53 9.02
N ARG A 213 1.25 -3.50 8.59
CA ARG A 213 1.22 -2.21 9.28
C ARG A 213 0.74 -2.32 10.73
N LEU A 214 -0.22 -3.20 10.98
CA LEU A 214 -0.69 -3.47 12.35
C LEU A 214 0.38 -4.20 13.17
N VAL A 215 0.99 -5.27 12.62
CA VAL A 215 1.99 -6.08 13.31
C VAL A 215 3.20 -5.23 13.73
N VAL A 216 3.74 -4.42 12.82
CA VAL A 216 4.86 -3.50 13.12
C VAL A 216 4.53 -2.59 14.30
N LYS A 217 3.33 -1.99 14.31
CA LYS A 217 2.89 -1.10 15.40
C LYS A 217 2.67 -1.83 16.72
N GLU A 218 2.08 -3.02 16.68
CA GLU A 218 1.81 -3.82 17.89
C GLU A 218 3.12 -4.33 18.53
N ILE A 219 4.06 -4.81 17.72
CA ILE A 219 5.37 -5.23 18.23
C ILE A 219 6.16 -4.05 18.79
N ALA A 220 6.18 -2.90 18.10
CA ALA A 220 6.80 -1.69 18.62
C ALA A 220 6.21 -1.31 20.00
N LYS A 221 4.89 -1.32 20.14
CA LYS A 221 4.20 -1.03 21.40
C LYS A 221 4.59 -2.00 22.52
N GLN A 222 4.74 -3.29 22.22
CA GLN A 222 5.19 -4.29 23.21
C GLN A 222 6.62 -4.03 23.69
N HIS A 223 7.47 -3.44 22.85
CA HIS A 223 8.82 -3.02 23.18
C HIS A 223 8.90 -1.59 23.75
N GLY A 224 7.78 -0.95 24.05
CA GLY A 224 7.74 0.39 24.62
C GLY A 224 8.11 1.51 23.63
N CYS A 225 7.98 1.24 22.32
CA CYS A 225 8.28 2.16 21.24
C CYS A 225 7.02 2.48 20.42
N HIS A 226 7.13 3.46 19.52
CA HIS A 226 6.11 3.80 18.55
C HIS A 226 6.61 3.57 17.12
N ALA A 227 5.83 2.88 16.30
CA ALA A 227 6.10 2.72 14.86
C ALA A 227 5.14 3.57 14.04
N THR A 228 5.67 4.25 13.02
CA THR A 228 4.87 5.06 12.10
C THR A 228 5.23 4.81 10.65
N PHE A 229 4.19 4.78 9.79
CA PHE A 229 4.29 4.76 8.34
C PHE A 229 4.09 6.17 7.73
N MET A 230 4.29 7.22 8.52
CA MET A 230 4.25 8.61 8.05
C MET A 230 5.31 8.83 6.97
N PRO A 231 4.95 9.35 5.78
CA PRO A 231 5.87 9.44 4.64
C PRO A 231 7.12 10.30 4.88
N LYS A 232 7.02 11.35 5.69
CA LYS A 232 8.14 12.24 6.01
C LYS A 232 8.03 12.75 7.44
N PRO A 233 8.43 11.96 8.45
CA PRO A 233 8.32 12.39 9.85
C PRO A 233 9.44 13.33 10.30
N ILE A 234 10.64 13.26 9.70
CA ILE A 234 11.82 14.04 10.12
C ILE A 234 12.25 14.99 9.00
N PHE A 235 12.31 16.27 9.29
CA PHE A 235 12.85 17.26 8.37
C PHE A 235 14.35 17.02 8.11
N GLY A 236 14.76 17.11 6.83
CA GLY A 236 16.17 16.95 6.45
C GLY A 236 16.65 15.48 6.35
N GLN A 237 15.82 14.49 6.66
CA GLN A 237 16.12 13.07 6.50
C GLN A 237 15.35 12.46 5.33
N ASN A 238 15.71 11.24 4.89
CA ASN A 238 14.92 10.50 3.90
C ASN A 238 13.50 10.22 4.45
N GLY A 239 12.52 10.14 3.58
CA GLY A 239 11.16 9.75 3.92
C GLY A 239 10.92 8.28 3.63
N SER A 240 9.77 7.75 4.08
CA SER A 240 9.36 6.36 3.87
C SER A 240 8.62 6.20 2.56
N GLY A 241 9.11 5.33 1.68
CA GLY A 241 8.47 4.87 0.46
C GLY A 241 7.72 3.55 0.66
N MET A 242 6.87 3.26 -0.29
CA MET A 242 6.33 1.92 -0.54
C MET A 242 6.57 1.61 -2.01
N HIS A 243 7.75 1.09 -2.32
CA HIS A 243 8.03 0.67 -3.69
C HIS A 243 7.18 -0.57 -4.00
N VAL A 244 6.49 -0.57 -5.14
CA VAL A 244 5.58 -1.65 -5.48
C VAL A 244 6.09 -2.39 -6.70
N HIS A 245 6.63 -3.58 -6.49
CA HIS A 245 6.93 -4.52 -7.56
C HIS A 245 5.64 -5.07 -8.16
N GLN A 246 5.56 -5.11 -9.49
CA GLN A 246 4.36 -5.48 -10.21
C GLN A 246 4.70 -6.41 -11.38
N SER A 247 3.86 -7.42 -11.59
CA SER A 247 3.91 -8.30 -12.75
C SER A 247 2.54 -8.86 -13.10
N LEU A 248 2.35 -9.21 -14.38
CA LEU A 248 1.17 -9.93 -14.86
C LEU A 248 1.58 -11.33 -15.30
N PHE A 249 0.78 -12.33 -14.95
CA PHE A 249 0.97 -13.71 -15.36
C PHE A 249 -0.21 -14.19 -16.20
N GLN A 250 0.07 -15.05 -17.18
CA GLN A 250 -0.91 -15.88 -17.87
C GLN A 250 -0.67 -17.33 -17.47
N GLY A 251 -1.49 -17.85 -16.58
CA GLY A 251 -1.22 -19.12 -15.90
C GLY A 251 0.15 -19.05 -15.19
N GLU A 252 1.05 -19.98 -15.52
CA GLU A 252 2.39 -20.07 -14.95
C GLU A 252 3.44 -19.18 -15.64
N ARG A 253 3.09 -18.53 -16.75
CA ARG A 253 4.01 -17.71 -17.54
C ARG A 253 3.94 -16.25 -17.14
N ASN A 254 5.09 -15.66 -16.86
CA ASN A 254 5.21 -14.21 -16.67
C ASN A 254 5.02 -13.48 -18.01
N ALA A 255 3.98 -12.69 -18.11
CA ALA A 255 3.60 -11.96 -19.33
C ALA A 255 4.53 -10.76 -19.62
N PHE A 256 5.32 -10.34 -18.63
CA PHE A 256 6.26 -9.23 -18.80
C PHE A 256 7.59 -9.67 -19.47
N TYR A 257 7.86 -10.96 -19.52
CA TYR A 257 9.12 -11.46 -20.04
C TYR A 257 9.11 -11.71 -21.56
N ASP A 258 10.16 -11.23 -22.25
CA ASP A 258 10.49 -11.59 -23.64
C ASP A 258 12.00 -11.82 -23.76
N PRO A 259 12.45 -13.04 -24.12
CA PRO A 259 13.88 -13.36 -24.26
C PRO A 259 14.57 -12.63 -25.40
N LYS A 260 13.81 -12.12 -26.39
CA LYS A 260 14.35 -11.46 -27.58
C LYS A 260 14.54 -9.94 -27.42
N ASP A 261 13.91 -9.36 -26.41
CA ASP A 261 13.99 -7.93 -26.17
C ASP A 261 15.31 -7.55 -25.49
N ARG A 262 15.83 -6.38 -25.82
CA ARG A 262 17.08 -5.81 -25.24
C ARG A 262 17.06 -5.77 -23.71
N TYR A 263 15.88 -5.55 -23.12
CA TYR A 263 15.68 -5.45 -21.67
C TYR A 263 14.95 -6.66 -21.09
N HIS A 264 14.71 -7.68 -21.91
CA HIS A 264 13.85 -8.83 -21.59
C HIS A 264 12.42 -8.46 -21.21
N LEU A 265 11.92 -7.33 -21.72
CA LEU A 265 10.56 -6.85 -21.52
C LEU A 265 9.70 -7.13 -22.74
N SER A 266 8.58 -7.79 -22.55
CA SER A 266 7.58 -7.97 -23.60
C SER A 266 6.97 -6.64 -24.04
N ALA A 267 6.33 -6.61 -25.21
CA ALA A 267 5.56 -5.45 -25.66
C ALA A 267 4.44 -5.08 -24.65
N LEU A 268 3.83 -6.12 -24.01
CA LEU A 268 2.84 -5.92 -22.97
C LEU A 268 3.41 -5.19 -21.75
N ALA A 269 4.60 -5.58 -21.27
CA ALA A 269 5.26 -4.89 -20.16
C ALA A 269 5.59 -3.42 -20.53
N LYS A 270 6.04 -3.17 -21.75
CA LYS A 270 6.33 -1.80 -22.23
C LYS A 270 5.07 -0.93 -22.27
N HIS A 271 3.95 -1.46 -22.75
CA HIS A 271 2.67 -0.76 -22.73
C HIS A 271 2.17 -0.52 -21.30
N TYR A 272 2.37 -1.48 -20.40
CA TYR A 272 2.03 -1.35 -18.99
C TYR A 272 2.82 -0.22 -18.32
N ILE A 273 4.14 -0.16 -18.53
CA ILE A 273 5.00 0.92 -18.03
C ILE A 273 4.54 2.28 -18.58
N ALA A 274 4.29 2.36 -19.89
CA ALA A 274 3.82 3.57 -20.53
C ALA A 274 2.47 4.04 -19.96
N GLY A 275 1.58 3.12 -19.61
CA GLY A 275 0.32 3.41 -18.93
C GLY A 275 0.54 4.01 -17.55
N LEU A 276 1.40 3.42 -16.73
CA LEU A 276 1.77 3.97 -15.42
C LEU A 276 2.40 5.36 -15.54
N MET A 277 3.32 5.56 -16.48
CA MET A 277 3.95 6.85 -16.69
C MET A 277 2.93 7.92 -17.07
N ARG A 278 2.04 7.62 -18.01
CA ARG A 278 1.03 8.56 -18.49
C ARG A 278 0.07 9.01 -17.39
N HIS A 279 -0.37 8.06 -16.56
CA HIS A 279 -1.37 8.28 -15.52
C HIS A 279 -0.78 8.54 -14.14
N ALA A 280 0.55 8.57 -13.98
CA ALA A 280 1.19 8.81 -12.69
C ALA A 280 0.72 10.10 -11.99
N PRO A 281 0.59 11.26 -12.66
CA PRO A 281 0.06 12.46 -12.02
C PRO A 281 -1.39 12.31 -11.56
N GLU A 282 -2.21 11.59 -12.32
CA GLU A 282 -3.63 11.37 -12.04
C GLU A 282 -3.84 10.46 -10.82
N ILE A 283 -3.02 9.41 -10.67
CA ILE A 283 -3.12 8.46 -9.56
C ILE A 283 -2.37 8.92 -8.31
N ALA A 284 -1.59 10.00 -8.38
CA ALA A 284 -0.74 10.47 -7.28
C ALA A 284 -1.55 10.78 -6.00
N ALA A 285 -2.75 11.35 -6.11
CA ALA A 285 -3.59 11.59 -4.94
C ALA A 285 -4.00 10.31 -4.19
N VAL A 286 -4.00 9.14 -4.87
CA VAL A 286 -4.35 7.84 -4.28
C VAL A 286 -3.13 7.13 -3.74
N THR A 287 -2.01 7.16 -4.45
CA THR A 287 -0.75 6.52 -4.04
C THR A 287 0.03 7.32 -3.02
N ASN A 288 -0.24 8.64 -2.92
CA ASN A 288 0.39 9.61 -2.04
C ASN A 288 -0.68 10.53 -1.46
N GLN A 289 -1.54 9.95 -0.62
CA GLN A 289 -2.84 10.53 -0.27
C GLN A 289 -2.84 11.60 0.83
N TRP A 290 -1.68 11.89 1.45
CA TRP A 290 -1.59 12.80 2.59
C TRP A 290 -0.81 14.07 2.24
N VAL A 291 -1.08 15.19 2.90
CA VAL A 291 -0.24 16.40 2.73
C VAL A 291 1.22 16.11 3.04
N ASN A 292 1.48 15.19 3.97
CA ASN A 292 2.83 14.78 4.35
C ASN A 292 3.52 13.95 3.24
N SER A 293 2.78 13.26 2.38
CA SER A 293 3.32 12.53 1.22
C SER A 293 4.18 13.42 0.33
N TYR A 294 3.76 14.66 0.13
CA TYR A 294 4.44 15.64 -0.73
C TYR A 294 5.64 16.32 -0.06
N LYS A 295 5.87 16.07 1.23
CA LYS A 295 7.13 16.40 1.90
C LYS A 295 8.21 15.33 1.71
N ARG A 296 7.79 14.08 1.34
CA ARG A 296 8.68 13.03 0.85
C ARG A 296 9.02 13.24 -0.63
N LEU A 297 8.03 13.54 -1.48
CA LEU A 297 8.20 13.71 -2.92
C LEU A 297 8.88 15.06 -3.26
N VAL A 298 10.12 15.21 -2.81
CA VAL A 298 10.98 16.37 -3.07
C VAL A 298 12.36 15.91 -3.55
N PRO A 299 13.03 16.66 -4.45
CA PRO A 299 14.36 16.29 -4.94
C PRO A 299 15.39 16.17 -3.81
N GLY A 300 16.36 15.25 -3.96
CA GLY A 300 17.51 15.13 -3.06
C GLY A 300 17.32 14.16 -1.88
N TYR A 301 16.22 13.39 -1.84
CA TYR A 301 15.93 12.40 -0.78
C TYR A 301 15.50 11.03 -1.32
N GLU A 302 16.05 10.63 -2.45
CA GLU A 302 15.80 9.33 -3.11
C GLU A 302 14.34 9.03 -3.48
N ALA A 303 13.43 9.99 -3.31
CA ALA A 303 12.03 9.86 -3.72
C ALA A 303 11.86 10.34 -5.17
N PRO A 304 11.11 9.61 -6.03
CA PRO A 304 10.90 10.01 -7.41
C PRO A 304 9.93 11.19 -7.49
N VAL A 305 10.35 12.24 -8.18
CA VAL A 305 9.53 13.44 -8.40
C VAL A 305 9.24 13.70 -9.88
N TYR A 306 9.86 12.90 -10.76
CA TYR A 306 9.79 13.03 -12.21
C TYR A 306 9.24 11.76 -12.86
N VAL A 307 8.40 11.93 -13.86
CA VAL A 307 7.80 10.82 -14.63
C VAL A 307 8.85 10.25 -15.58
N SER A 308 9.47 9.16 -15.20
CA SER A 308 10.53 8.50 -15.96
C SER A 308 10.61 7.02 -15.63
N TRP A 309 11.29 6.27 -16.51
CA TRP A 309 11.65 4.89 -16.23
C TRP A 309 13.11 4.62 -16.55
N ALA A 310 13.71 3.66 -15.86
CA ALA A 310 15.10 3.24 -16.08
C ALA A 310 15.32 1.81 -15.59
N ARG A 311 16.50 1.26 -15.90
CA ARG A 311 16.93 -0.06 -15.40
C ARG A 311 17.80 0.04 -14.15
N ARG A 312 18.68 1.02 -14.09
CA ARG A 312 19.71 1.17 -13.03
C ARG A 312 19.54 2.44 -12.21
N ASN A 313 18.90 3.44 -12.77
CA ASN A 313 18.75 4.72 -12.13
C ASN A 313 17.69 4.67 -11.02
N ARG A 314 18.11 4.90 -9.76
CA ARG A 314 17.22 4.95 -8.59
C ARG A 314 16.41 6.24 -8.47
N SER A 315 16.76 7.29 -9.26
CA SER A 315 15.95 8.52 -9.32
C SER A 315 14.71 8.37 -10.20
N ALA A 316 14.64 7.31 -11.02
CA ALA A 316 13.50 7.06 -11.89
C ALA A 316 12.27 6.61 -11.09
N MET A 317 11.09 7.07 -11.53
CA MET A 317 9.80 6.71 -10.93
C MET A 317 9.47 5.21 -11.15
N ILE A 318 9.82 4.67 -12.30
CA ILE A 318 9.68 3.24 -12.58
C ILE A 318 11.06 2.65 -12.83
N ARG A 319 11.45 1.68 -12.00
CA ARG A 319 12.65 0.90 -12.19
C ARG A 319 12.32 -0.49 -12.72
N VAL A 320 13.09 -0.95 -13.70
CA VAL A 320 13.02 -2.33 -14.18
C VAL A 320 14.22 -3.08 -13.63
N PRO A 321 14.06 -3.95 -12.61
CA PRO A 321 15.16 -4.73 -12.07
C PRO A 321 15.85 -5.58 -13.13
N MET A 322 17.16 -5.77 -12.97
CA MET A 322 17.94 -6.55 -13.93
C MET A 322 17.48 -8.01 -13.99
N TYR A 323 17.27 -8.51 -15.20
CA TYR A 323 17.02 -9.92 -15.45
C TYR A 323 18.22 -10.77 -15.01
N LYS A 324 17.94 -11.88 -14.35
CA LYS A 324 18.92 -12.92 -14.02
C LYS A 324 18.62 -14.15 -14.86
N PRO A 325 19.62 -14.75 -15.59
CA PRO A 325 19.41 -15.94 -16.41
C PRO A 325 18.71 -17.07 -15.64
N GLY A 326 17.69 -17.68 -16.26
CA GLY A 326 16.87 -18.73 -15.64
C GLY A 326 15.87 -18.25 -14.60
N LYS A 327 15.61 -16.94 -14.52
CA LYS A 327 14.65 -16.33 -13.58
C LYS A 327 13.55 -15.53 -14.31
N GLU A 328 13.02 -16.08 -15.38
CA GLU A 328 11.98 -15.46 -16.23
C GLU A 328 10.74 -15.06 -15.39
N LYS A 329 10.35 -15.92 -14.45
CA LYS A 329 9.22 -15.65 -13.55
C LYS A 329 9.43 -14.43 -12.63
N ALA A 330 10.70 -14.00 -12.43
CA ALA A 330 11.03 -12.84 -11.60
C ALA A 330 11.03 -11.50 -12.37
N THR A 331 10.70 -11.50 -13.67
CA THR A 331 10.60 -10.27 -14.47
C THR A 331 9.45 -9.41 -13.92
N ARG A 332 9.79 -8.15 -13.57
CA ARG A 332 8.85 -7.24 -12.93
C ARG A 332 9.25 -5.79 -13.17
N ILE A 333 8.35 -4.90 -12.90
CA ILE A 333 8.61 -3.46 -12.77
C ILE A 333 8.48 -3.07 -11.30
N GLU A 334 9.14 -2.00 -10.90
CA GLU A 334 9.05 -1.40 -9.57
C GLU A 334 8.55 0.04 -9.72
N PHE A 335 7.37 0.32 -9.20
CA PHE A 335 6.81 1.67 -9.15
C PHE A 335 7.14 2.30 -7.80
N ARG A 336 7.97 3.33 -7.79
CA ARG A 336 8.65 3.87 -6.59
C ARG A 336 7.94 5.07 -5.96
N SER A 337 6.92 5.63 -6.63
CA SER A 337 6.22 6.82 -6.16
C SER A 337 5.38 6.59 -4.88
N PRO A 338 4.63 5.49 -4.71
CA PRO A 338 3.75 5.32 -3.56
C PRO A 338 4.46 5.44 -2.22
N ASP A 339 3.72 5.82 -1.18
CA ASP A 339 4.18 5.79 0.20
C ASP A 339 3.37 4.80 1.07
N PRO A 340 3.93 4.35 2.21
CA PRO A 340 3.34 3.27 3.00
C PRO A 340 2.08 3.70 3.79
N ALA A 341 1.69 4.98 3.74
CA ALA A 341 0.48 5.49 4.39
C ALA A 341 -0.76 5.47 3.50
N CYS A 342 -0.63 5.14 2.22
CA CYS A 342 -1.77 5.05 1.30
C CYS A 342 -2.68 3.85 1.61
N ASN A 343 -3.92 3.88 1.09
CA ASN A 343 -4.81 2.73 1.11
C ASN A 343 -4.31 1.68 0.09
N PRO A 344 -3.83 0.49 0.51
CA PRO A 344 -3.21 -0.46 -0.42
C PRO A 344 -4.19 -1.02 -1.45
N TYR A 345 -5.47 -1.19 -1.10
CA TYR A 345 -6.48 -1.67 -2.05
C TYR A 345 -6.68 -0.68 -3.18
N LEU A 346 -6.85 0.60 -2.85
CA LEU A 346 -7.05 1.66 -3.83
C LEU A 346 -5.76 1.93 -4.63
N ALA A 347 -4.60 1.93 -3.98
CA ALA A 347 -3.31 2.13 -4.63
C ALA A 347 -3.03 1.03 -5.65
N PHE A 348 -3.20 -0.25 -5.29
CA PHE A 348 -3.01 -1.37 -6.22
C PHE A 348 -4.03 -1.34 -7.36
N ALA A 349 -5.28 -0.93 -7.08
CA ALA A 349 -6.31 -0.79 -8.11
C ALA A 349 -5.95 0.29 -9.14
N VAL A 350 -5.55 1.50 -8.71
CA VAL A 350 -5.24 2.57 -9.68
C VAL A 350 -3.95 2.29 -10.46
N MET A 351 -2.95 1.64 -9.85
CA MET A 351 -1.74 1.20 -10.56
C MET A 351 -2.07 0.15 -11.62
N LEU A 352 -2.83 -0.87 -11.26
CA LEU A 352 -3.30 -1.89 -12.21
C LEU A 352 -4.14 -1.27 -13.33
N GLY A 353 -5.07 -0.37 -12.98
CA GLY A 353 -5.91 0.33 -13.94
C GLY A 353 -5.09 1.13 -14.96
N ALA A 354 -4.09 1.88 -14.48
CA ALA A 354 -3.18 2.65 -15.33
C ALA A 354 -2.36 1.75 -16.27
N GLY A 355 -1.80 0.67 -15.74
CA GLY A 355 -1.05 -0.30 -16.55
C GLY A 355 -1.90 -1.00 -17.59
N MET A 356 -3.13 -1.42 -17.22
CA MET A 356 -4.07 -2.08 -18.15
C MET A 356 -4.56 -1.12 -19.24
N GLU A 357 -4.80 0.15 -18.92
CA GLU A 357 -5.12 1.19 -19.93
C GLU A 357 -3.98 1.31 -20.95
N GLY A 358 -2.74 1.30 -20.49
CA GLY A 358 -1.55 1.31 -21.36
C GLY A 358 -1.51 0.12 -22.31
N ILE A 359 -1.84 -1.09 -21.82
CA ILE A 359 -1.92 -2.31 -22.64
C ILE A 359 -3.05 -2.20 -23.67
N GLU A 360 -4.25 -1.80 -23.25
CA GLU A 360 -5.44 -1.73 -24.10
C GLU A 360 -5.28 -0.68 -25.22
N ARG A 361 -4.71 0.47 -24.89
CA ARG A 361 -4.47 1.55 -25.83
C ARG A 361 -3.12 1.45 -26.55
N LYS A 362 -2.30 0.46 -26.22
CA LYS A 362 -0.97 0.24 -26.78
C LYS A 362 -0.11 1.49 -26.70
N TYR A 363 -0.05 2.13 -25.52
CA TYR A 363 0.79 3.30 -25.33
C TYR A 363 2.26 2.96 -25.59
N GLU A 364 2.92 3.81 -26.32
CA GLU A 364 4.35 3.67 -26.58
C GLU A 364 5.16 4.13 -25.38
N ILE A 365 6.18 3.35 -25.02
CA ILE A 365 7.11 3.68 -23.95
C ILE A 365 8.20 4.61 -24.51
N PRO A 366 8.54 5.73 -23.84
CA PRO A 366 9.70 6.53 -24.22
C PRO A 366 11.01 5.79 -23.91
N ASP A 367 12.13 6.34 -24.38
CA ASP A 367 13.45 5.82 -24.04
C ASP A 367 13.73 5.88 -22.52
N PRO A 368 14.47 4.91 -21.96
CA PRO A 368 14.81 4.94 -20.54
C PRO A 368 15.80 6.07 -20.23
N ILE A 369 15.66 6.69 -19.07
CA ILE A 369 16.54 7.74 -18.58
C ILE A 369 17.51 7.12 -17.56
N GLU A 370 18.72 6.79 -18.01
CA GLU A 370 19.76 6.17 -17.15
C GLU A 370 20.65 7.21 -16.46
N GLU A 371 20.56 8.49 -16.84
CA GLU A 371 21.24 9.62 -16.23
C GLU A 371 20.55 10.06 -14.93
N ASP A 372 21.27 10.74 -14.04
CA ASP A 372 20.68 11.28 -12.82
C ASP A 372 19.76 12.46 -13.15
N ILE A 373 18.46 12.25 -13.03
CA ILE A 373 17.45 13.25 -13.37
C ILE A 373 17.50 14.47 -12.42
N PHE A 374 17.99 14.28 -11.20
CA PHE A 374 18.11 15.39 -10.24
C PHE A 374 19.21 16.40 -10.62
N GLU A 375 20.23 15.97 -11.39
CA GLU A 375 21.29 16.82 -11.93
C GLU A 375 20.82 17.62 -13.17
N MET A 376 19.73 17.18 -13.85
CA MET A 376 19.21 17.83 -15.04
C MET A 376 18.52 19.16 -14.69
N ASN A 377 18.82 20.19 -15.46
CA ASN A 377 18.07 21.44 -15.39
C ASN A 377 16.66 21.33 -16.05
N PRO A 378 15.73 22.28 -15.81
CA PRO A 378 14.38 22.21 -16.36
C PRO A 378 14.29 22.14 -17.90
N ALA A 379 15.24 22.76 -18.62
CA ALA A 379 15.27 22.73 -20.08
C ALA A 379 15.68 21.35 -20.60
N GLU A 380 16.63 20.72 -19.95
CA GLU A 380 17.06 19.35 -20.26
C GLU A 380 15.93 18.35 -20.01
N ARG A 381 15.26 18.40 -18.84
CA ARG A 381 14.09 17.56 -18.57
C ARG A 381 13.00 17.72 -19.61
N LYS A 382 12.71 18.96 -20.00
CA LYS A 382 11.72 19.25 -21.05
C LYS A 382 12.13 18.69 -22.41
N ALA A 383 13.41 18.74 -22.76
CA ALA A 383 13.93 18.17 -24.01
C ALA A 383 13.79 16.65 -24.05
N HIS A 384 13.90 15.98 -22.91
CA HIS A 384 13.66 14.54 -22.75
C HIS A 384 12.18 14.16 -22.55
N GLY A 385 11.26 15.13 -22.57
CA GLY A 385 9.83 14.88 -22.36
C GLY A 385 9.49 14.42 -20.93
N ILE A 386 10.34 14.70 -19.95
CA ILE A 386 10.16 14.33 -18.56
C ILE A 386 9.21 15.32 -17.88
N ALA A 387 8.05 14.82 -17.44
CA ALA A 387 7.07 15.60 -16.68
C ALA A 387 7.34 15.50 -15.17
N ASP A 388 6.86 16.49 -14.42
CA ASP A 388 6.88 16.47 -12.97
C ASP A 388 5.66 15.72 -12.39
N LEU A 389 5.82 15.04 -11.26
CA LEU A 389 4.70 14.62 -10.42
C LEU A 389 4.09 15.85 -9.71
N PRO A 390 2.83 15.79 -9.25
CA PRO A 390 2.23 16.87 -8.46
C PRO A 390 3.10 17.23 -7.24
N GLY A 391 3.40 18.51 -7.06
CA GLY A 391 4.28 18.98 -5.99
C GLY A 391 3.59 19.16 -4.63
N ASN A 392 2.28 18.98 -4.54
CA ASN A 392 1.50 19.07 -3.32
C ASN A 392 0.16 18.32 -3.46
N LEU A 393 -0.52 18.08 -2.34
CA LEU A 393 -1.79 17.36 -2.34
C LEU A 393 -2.86 18.05 -3.19
N TYR A 394 -2.93 19.37 -3.20
CA TYR A 394 -3.93 20.09 -4.01
C TYR A 394 -3.75 19.88 -5.51
N ALA A 395 -2.51 19.97 -5.98
CA ALA A 395 -2.20 19.68 -7.38
C ALA A 395 -2.58 18.25 -7.77
N ALA A 396 -2.30 17.27 -6.88
CA ALA A 396 -2.68 15.88 -7.11
C ALA A 396 -4.21 15.67 -7.10
N ILE A 397 -4.95 16.34 -6.22
CA ILE A 397 -6.42 16.33 -6.23
C ILE A 397 -6.96 16.82 -7.56
N ILE A 398 -6.43 17.93 -8.10
CA ILE A 398 -6.87 18.51 -9.38
C ILE A 398 -6.63 17.53 -10.55
N GLU A 399 -5.51 16.82 -10.57
CA GLU A 399 -5.23 15.81 -11.59
C GLU A 399 -6.16 14.60 -11.44
N ALA A 400 -6.37 14.11 -10.20
CA ALA A 400 -7.29 13.00 -9.93
C ALA A 400 -8.75 13.34 -10.28
N GLU A 401 -9.23 14.56 -9.99
CA GLU A 401 -10.60 14.99 -10.30
C GLU A 401 -10.93 14.96 -11.78
N LYS A 402 -9.96 15.29 -12.63
CA LYS A 402 -10.10 15.30 -14.09
C LYS A 402 -9.97 13.90 -14.72
N SER A 403 -9.48 12.94 -13.94
CA SER A 403 -9.12 11.62 -14.46
C SER A 403 -10.34 10.71 -14.61
N GLU A 404 -10.69 10.40 -15.86
CA GLU A 404 -11.68 9.36 -16.16
C GLU A 404 -11.18 7.97 -15.72
N LEU A 405 -9.85 7.73 -15.76
CA LEU A 405 -9.24 6.49 -15.30
C LEU A 405 -9.50 6.30 -13.81
N VAL A 406 -9.12 7.27 -12.97
CA VAL A 406 -9.25 7.17 -11.52
C VAL A 406 -10.72 6.98 -11.12
N ARG A 407 -11.63 7.78 -11.70
CA ARG A 407 -13.08 7.63 -11.45
C ARG A 407 -13.60 6.25 -11.85
N ARG A 408 -13.22 5.73 -13.01
CA ARG A 408 -13.65 4.42 -13.49
C ARG A 408 -13.12 3.27 -12.62
N VAL A 409 -11.88 3.37 -12.15
CA VAL A 409 -11.24 2.36 -11.31
C VAL A 409 -11.84 2.34 -9.93
N LEU A 410 -11.93 3.49 -9.27
CA LEU A 410 -12.45 3.61 -7.91
C LEU A 410 -13.97 3.37 -7.85
N GLY A 411 -14.70 3.73 -8.90
CA GLY A 411 -16.15 3.84 -8.91
C GLY A 411 -16.61 5.17 -8.31
N ASP A 412 -17.81 5.60 -8.68
CA ASP A 412 -18.30 6.95 -8.35
C ASP A 412 -18.37 7.21 -6.84
N HIS A 413 -18.78 6.21 -6.05
CA HIS A 413 -18.90 6.37 -4.61
C HIS A 413 -17.54 6.64 -3.96
N VAL A 414 -16.60 5.70 -4.09
CA VAL A 414 -15.26 5.84 -3.49
C VAL A 414 -14.54 7.06 -4.05
N PHE A 415 -14.61 7.29 -5.35
CA PHE A 415 -14.02 8.47 -5.98
C PHE A 415 -14.51 9.77 -5.35
N THR A 416 -15.83 9.95 -5.24
CA THR A 416 -16.42 11.17 -4.68
C THR A 416 -16.00 11.36 -3.23
N LYS A 417 -16.14 10.31 -2.41
CA LYS A 417 -15.81 10.37 -0.99
C LYS A 417 -14.32 10.59 -0.74
N PHE A 418 -13.47 9.98 -1.54
CA PHE A 418 -12.02 10.17 -1.46
C PHE A 418 -11.64 11.62 -1.78
N ILE A 419 -12.12 12.17 -2.90
CA ILE A 419 -11.82 13.55 -3.31
C ILE A 419 -12.38 14.57 -2.30
N GLU A 420 -13.61 14.40 -1.81
CA GLU A 420 -14.19 15.25 -0.77
C GLU A 420 -13.29 15.27 0.48
N ASN A 421 -12.86 14.11 0.95
CA ASN A 421 -11.99 14.00 2.12
C ASN A 421 -10.63 14.66 1.91
N LYS A 422 -10.00 14.44 0.73
CA LYS A 422 -8.70 15.06 0.44
C LYS A 422 -8.79 16.59 0.33
N LYS A 423 -9.90 17.14 -0.14
CA LYS A 423 -10.15 18.58 -0.12
C LYS A 423 -10.27 19.12 1.31
N ILE A 424 -10.98 18.42 2.19
CA ILE A 424 -11.10 18.80 3.61
C ILE A 424 -9.71 18.79 4.28
N GLU A 425 -8.91 17.76 4.05
CA GLU A 425 -7.54 17.67 4.58
C GLU A 425 -6.66 18.82 4.07
N TRP A 426 -6.72 19.11 2.76
CA TRP A 426 -5.97 20.23 2.19
C TRP A 426 -6.40 21.57 2.78
N ASP A 427 -7.71 21.81 2.93
CA ASP A 427 -8.22 23.06 3.52
C ASP A 427 -7.79 23.24 4.97
N ALA A 428 -7.81 22.18 5.76
CA ALA A 428 -7.29 22.19 7.12
C ALA A 428 -5.79 22.51 7.17
N TYR A 429 -5.01 21.90 6.27
CA TYR A 429 -3.57 22.13 6.20
C TYR A 429 -3.21 23.54 5.72
N ARG A 430 -3.81 24.04 4.63
CA ARG A 430 -3.46 25.35 4.04
C ARG A 430 -3.83 26.55 4.90
N THR A 431 -4.73 26.37 5.86
CA THR A 431 -5.14 27.39 6.82
C THR A 431 -4.37 27.31 8.14
N HIS A 432 -3.61 26.22 8.34
CA HIS A 432 -2.81 26.03 9.56
C HIS A 432 -1.57 26.93 9.55
N VAL A 433 -1.43 27.77 10.57
CA VAL A 433 -0.21 28.59 10.76
C VAL A 433 0.85 27.75 11.47
N SER A 434 1.91 27.42 10.73
CA SER A 434 2.97 26.53 11.20
C SER A 434 3.99 27.22 12.08
N GLN A 435 4.70 26.45 12.92
CA GLN A 435 5.82 26.97 13.72
C GLN A 435 6.93 27.57 12.83
N PHE A 436 7.11 27.05 11.61
CA PHE A 436 8.04 27.61 10.64
C PHE A 436 7.67 29.06 10.28
N GLU A 437 6.40 29.34 10.03
CA GLU A 437 5.90 30.67 9.68
C GLU A 437 6.04 31.62 10.88
N ILE A 438 5.61 31.18 12.05
CA ILE A 438 5.68 31.98 13.29
C ILE A 438 7.14 32.36 13.58
N SER A 439 8.07 31.39 13.61
CA SER A 439 9.45 31.65 13.94
C SER A 439 10.19 32.52 12.92
N ARG A 440 9.78 32.44 11.64
CA ARG A 440 10.44 33.14 10.53
C ARG A 440 9.88 34.53 10.28
N TYR A 441 8.57 34.69 10.38
CA TYR A 441 7.89 35.91 9.93
C TYR A 441 7.46 36.82 11.07
N LEU A 442 6.99 36.31 12.21
CA LEU A 442 6.52 37.12 13.31
C LEU A 442 7.59 38.11 13.82
N PRO A 443 8.93 37.78 13.89
CA PRO A 443 9.93 38.74 14.29
C PRO A 443 10.27 39.80 13.24
N LYS A 444 9.83 39.68 11.99
CA LYS A 444 10.28 40.49 10.87
C LYS A 444 9.18 41.29 10.18
N LEU A 445 7.95 40.81 10.20
CA LEU A 445 6.80 41.43 9.58
C LEU A 445 5.85 42.03 10.62
#